data_da2a6dea33467a595f7ba1e5b79a73ba
#
_entry.id   da2a6dea33467a595f7ba1e5b79a73ba
#
_cell.length_a   1.000
_cell.length_b   1.000
_cell.length_c   1.000
_cell.angle_alpha   90.00
_cell.angle_beta   90.00
_cell.angle_gamma   90.00
#
_symmetry.space_group_name_H-M   'P 1'
#
loop_
_entity.id
_entity.type
_entity.pdbx_description
1 polymer ?
#
loop_
_entity_poly.entity_id
_entity_poly.type
_entity_poly.pdbx_seq_one_letter_code
_entity_poly.pdbx_strand_id
1 'polypeptide(L)'
;MTHTGYAVYLPARVPGMAHGYAQTGSGLTDISDQPQIANPSGGAYSTTGDLLKFAEALAGHTLLTPAMTTTILTPRVSSPQPGGPGVDEYTYGFAYQQINGVTVVGHNGGTPGYEGQLDIYPSTGYVAVVLTNQDNTMIPAIQRTEALLTGS
;
A
#
# COMPACT_ATOMS: atom_id res chain seq x y z
N MET A 1 3.09 15.31 4.20
CA MET A 1 3.75 14.40 3.23
C MET A 1 4.59 15.25 2.29
N THR A 2 5.89 15.20 2.43
CA THR A 2 6.83 16.06 1.67
C THR A 2 7.69 15.27 0.69
N HIS A 3 7.62 13.94 0.75
CA HIS A 3 8.37 13.01 -0.11
C HIS A 3 7.42 12.09 -0.89
N THR A 4 6.23 12.59 -1.20
CA THR A 4 5.20 11.86 -1.95
C THR A 4 4.79 12.67 -3.16
N GLY A 5 4.63 12.03 -4.28
CA GLY A 5 4.21 12.71 -5.50
C GLY A 5 3.76 11.78 -6.61
N TYR A 6 3.16 12.42 -7.60
CA TYR A 6 2.75 11.83 -8.86
C TYR A 6 3.51 12.52 -9.99
N ALA A 7 4.22 11.75 -10.79
CA ALA A 7 4.90 12.29 -11.98
C ALA A 7 5.21 11.15 -12.95
N VAL A 8 5.46 11.50 -14.22
CA VAL A 8 6.32 10.66 -15.05
C VAL A 8 7.73 10.86 -14.53
N TYR A 9 8.31 9.83 -13.98
CA TYR A 9 9.64 9.95 -13.38
C TYR A 9 10.56 8.80 -13.78
N LEU A 10 11.83 9.13 -13.80
CA LEU A 10 12.91 8.15 -13.72
C LEU A 10 13.44 8.15 -12.29
N PRO A 11 13.67 7.00 -11.67
CA PRO A 11 14.25 6.94 -10.31
C PRO A 11 15.45 7.85 -10.11
N ALA A 12 16.34 7.96 -11.10
CA ALA A 12 17.48 8.85 -11.07
C ALA A 12 17.14 10.36 -10.99
N ARG A 13 15.88 10.74 -11.24
CA ARG A 13 15.40 12.14 -11.19
C ARG A 13 14.60 12.48 -9.95
N VAL A 14 14.26 11.49 -9.13
CA VAL A 14 13.58 11.68 -7.85
C VAL A 14 14.62 11.50 -6.75
N PRO A 15 15.06 12.56 -6.08
CA PRO A 15 16.10 12.47 -5.06
C PRO A 15 15.73 11.47 -3.96
N GLY A 16 16.63 10.54 -3.68
CA GLY A 16 16.45 9.51 -2.64
C GLY A 16 15.53 8.34 -3.05
N MET A 17 15.10 8.26 -4.29
CA MET A 17 14.32 7.12 -4.74
C MET A 17 15.21 5.87 -4.84
N ALA A 18 14.70 4.74 -4.34
CA ALA A 18 15.37 3.46 -4.45
C ALA A 18 15.42 2.98 -5.90
N HIS A 19 16.49 2.28 -6.27
CA HIS A 19 16.58 1.56 -7.54
C HIS A 19 15.63 0.36 -7.50
N GLY A 20 14.89 0.12 -8.57
CA GLY A 20 13.95 -0.99 -8.69
C GLY A 20 14.58 -2.21 -9.35
N TYR A 21 14.26 -3.40 -8.84
CA TYR A 21 14.78 -4.67 -9.33
C TYR A 21 13.62 -5.60 -9.71
N ALA A 22 13.40 -5.76 -11.00
CA ALA A 22 12.37 -6.64 -11.53
C ALA A 22 12.89 -8.07 -11.69
N GLN A 23 12.03 -9.05 -11.42
CA GLN A 23 12.32 -10.45 -11.70
C GLN A 23 12.10 -10.71 -13.20
N THR A 24 13.14 -11.08 -13.89
CA THR A 24 13.13 -11.40 -15.33
C THR A 24 13.57 -12.85 -15.57
N GLY A 25 13.50 -13.30 -16.80
CA GLY A 25 14.01 -14.64 -17.18
C GLY A 25 15.52 -14.82 -16.95
N SER A 26 16.28 -13.74 -16.82
CA SER A 26 17.71 -13.72 -16.48
C SER A 26 18.00 -13.51 -14.99
N GLY A 27 16.97 -13.44 -14.14
CA GLY A 27 17.08 -13.12 -12.72
C GLY A 27 16.69 -11.69 -12.40
N LEU A 28 17.17 -11.16 -11.28
CA LEU A 28 16.93 -9.77 -10.90
C LEU A 28 17.67 -8.81 -11.83
N THR A 29 16.92 -7.88 -12.37
CA THR A 29 17.41 -6.87 -13.29
C THR A 29 17.11 -5.49 -12.75
N ASP A 30 18.09 -4.60 -12.69
CA ASP A 30 17.91 -3.18 -12.37
C ASP A 30 17.08 -2.53 -13.50
N ILE A 31 15.96 -1.93 -13.14
CA ILE A 31 15.03 -1.26 -14.07
C ILE A 31 14.94 0.24 -13.78
N SER A 32 15.91 0.79 -13.05
CA SER A 32 15.89 2.20 -12.61
C SER A 32 15.95 3.21 -13.78
N ASP A 33 16.37 2.76 -14.95
CA ASP A 33 16.34 3.59 -16.17
C ASP A 33 14.98 3.57 -16.89
N GLN A 34 14.04 2.71 -16.46
CA GLN A 34 12.71 2.64 -17.05
C GLN A 34 11.80 3.71 -16.44
N PRO A 35 11.13 4.55 -17.26
CA PRO A 35 10.23 5.56 -16.75
C PRO A 35 9.00 4.92 -16.11
N GLN A 36 8.66 5.38 -14.91
CA GLN A 36 7.42 5.05 -14.26
C GLN A 36 6.38 6.13 -14.58
N ILE A 37 5.17 5.72 -14.92
CA ILE A 37 4.09 6.64 -15.30
C ILE A 37 3.00 6.54 -14.25
N ALA A 38 2.89 7.59 -13.46
CA ALA A 38 1.82 7.70 -12.47
C ALA A 38 0.47 7.99 -13.15
N ASN A 39 -0.57 7.39 -12.58
CA ASN A 39 -1.97 7.61 -12.97
C ASN A 39 -2.84 7.60 -11.70
N PRO A 40 -4.15 7.95 -11.78
CA PRO A 40 -5.00 8.00 -10.59
C PRO A 40 -5.12 6.70 -9.79
N SER A 41 -4.84 5.56 -10.40
CA SER A 41 -4.91 4.26 -9.74
C SER A 41 -3.56 3.77 -9.20
N GLY A 42 -2.45 4.43 -9.52
CA GLY A 42 -1.15 3.94 -9.08
C GLY A 42 0.05 4.71 -9.62
N GLY A 43 1.26 4.21 -9.27
CA GLY A 43 2.50 4.81 -9.72
C GLY A 43 2.93 6.06 -8.95
N ALA A 44 2.31 6.37 -7.81
CA ALA A 44 2.83 7.37 -6.89
C ALA A 44 4.13 6.87 -6.25
N TYR A 45 5.07 7.76 -6.03
CA TYR A 45 6.20 7.50 -5.14
C TYR A 45 5.95 8.08 -3.75
N SER A 46 6.45 7.41 -2.72
CA SER A 46 6.28 7.83 -1.32
C SER A 46 7.38 7.28 -0.43
N THR A 47 7.27 7.56 0.86
CA THR A 47 8.04 6.95 1.94
C THR A 47 7.11 6.30 2.96
N THR A 48 7.60 5.34 3.73
CA THR A 48 6.84 4.73 4.82
C THR A 48 6.35 5.78 5.83
N GLY A 49 7.20 6.77 6.15
CA GLY A 49 6.82 7.86 7.06
C GLY A 49 5.74 8.80 6.51
N ASP A 50 5.69 9.02 5.19
CA ASP A 50 4.63 9.82 4.59
C ASP A 50 3.30 9.04 4.52
N LEU A 51 3.35 7.74 4.23
CA LEU A 51 2.16 6.89 4.24
C LEU A 51 1.60 6.70 5.66
N LEU A 52 2.46 6.61 6.67
CA LEU A 52 2.04 6.65 8.08
C LEU A 52 1.28 7.95 8.41
N LYS A 53 1.82 9.11 8.03
CA LYS A 53 1.14 10.40 8.22
C LYS A 53 -0.20 10.47 7.50
N PHE A 54 -0.32 9.86 6.32
CA PHE A 54 -1.60 9.77 5.62
C PHE A 54 -2.62 8.95 6.43
N ALA A 55 -2.23 7.78 6.91
CA ALA A 55 -3.09 6.92 7.72
C ALA A 55 -3.51 7.59 9.04
N GLU A 56 -2.57 8.23 9.74
CA GLU A 56 -2.84 9.00 10.96
C GLU A 56 -3.81 10.17 10.70
N ALA A 57 -3.60 10.90 9.61
CA ALA A 57 -4.46 12.02 9.22
C ALA A 57 -5.87 11.56 8.83
N LEU A 58 -5.99 10.40 8.20
CA LEU A 58 -7.27 9.78 7.88
C LEU A 58 -8.00 9.32 9.15
N ALA A 59 -7.32 8.56 10.01
CA ALA A 59 -7.87 8.06 11.28
C ALA A 59 -8.20 9.19 12.26
N GLY A 60 -7.36 10.24 12.30
CA GLY A 60 -7.56 11.42 13.14
C GLY A 60 -8.54 12.46 12.58
N HIS A 61 -9.21 12.15 11.46
CA HIS A 61 -10.22 13.02 10.82
C HIS A 61 -9.72 14.41 10.38
N THR A 62 -8.43 14.53 10.11
CA THR A 62 -7.84 15.80 9.62
C THR A 62 -7.96 15.96 8.10
N LEU A 63 -8.13 14.86 7.36
CA LEU A 63 -8.38 14.88 5.92
C LEU A 63 -9.87 14.98 5.58
N LEU A 64 -10.70 14.31 6.36
CA LEU A 64 -12.15 14.20 6.14
C LEU A 64 -12.88 14.30 7.48
N THR A 65 -14.15 14.67 7.45
CA THR A 65 -15.00 14.60 8.65
C THR A 65 -15.15 13.16 9.14
N PRO A 66 -15.47 12.92 10.44
CA PRO A 66 -15.71 11.58 10.96
C PRO A 66 -16.72 10.78 10.13
N ALA A 67 -17.83 11.41 9.74
CA ALA A 67 -18.86 10.78 8.92
C ALA A 67 -18.33 10.37 7.53
N MET A 68 -17.50 11.22 6.91
CA MET A 68 -16.92 10.94 5.61
C MET A 68 -15.83 9.86 5.69
N THR A 69 -15.01 9.88 6.74
CA THR A 69 -14.03 8.82 7.03
C THR A 69 -14.74 7.47 7.16
N THR A 70 -15.80 7.40 7.95
CA THR A 70 -16.64 6.19 8.07
C THR A 70 -17.17 5.75 6.70
N THR A 71 -17.69 6.69 5.92
CA THR A 71 -18.25 6.40 4.59
C THR A 71 -17.23 5.76 3.68
N ILE A 72 -16.01 6.29 3.59
CA ILE A 72 -15.00 5.79 2.65
C ILE A 72 -14.34 4.49 3.12
N LEU A 73 -14.36 4.18 4.41
CA LEU A 73 -13.80 2.95 4.98
C LEU A 73 -14.84 1.83 5.15
N THR A 74 -16.13 2.11 4.93
CA THR A 74 -17.17 1.09 5.01
C THR A 74 -17.24 0.28 3.71
N PRO A 75 -17.27 -1.06 3.78
CA PRO A 75 -17.43 -1.93 2.62
C PRO A 75 -18.63 -1.57 1.75
N ARG A 76 -18.47 -1.68 0.44
CA ARG A 76 -19.50 -1.34 -0.56
C ARG A 76 -19.80 -2.45 -1.52
N VAL A 77 -18.80 -3.24 -1.87
CA VAL A 77 -18.93 -4.32 -2.83
C VAL A 77 -18.11 -5.52 -2.35
N SER A 78 -18.62 -6.72 -2.60
CA SER A 78 -17.81 -7.91 -2.47
C SER A 78 -16.72 -7.87 -3.52
N SER A 79 -15.51 -8.13 -3.13
CA SER A 79 -14.36 -8.15 -4.03
C SER A 79 -13.83 -9.58 -4.14
N PRO A 80 -14.36 -10.39 -5.07
CA PRO A 80 -13.77 -11.70 -5.37
C PRO A 80 -12.47 -11.58 -6.16
N GLN A 81 -11.99 -10.35 -6.32
CA GLN A 81 -10.76 -10.10 -7.08
C GLN A 81 -9.56 -10.71 -6.37
N PRO A 82 -8.65 -11.29 -7.14
CA PRO A 82 -7.37 -11.74 -6.64
C PRO A 82 -6.46 -10.53 -6.35
N GLY A 83 -6.84 -9.74 -5.35
CA GLY A 83 -5.98 -8.68 -4.79
C GLY A 83 -5.06 -9.23 -3.71
N GLY A 84 -4.97 -10.53 -3.60
CA GLY A 84 -4.27 -11.25 -2.57
C GLY A 84 -5.23 -12.12 -1.74
N PRO A 85 -4.73 -13.10 -1.02
CA PRO A 85 -5.54 -13.92 -0.14
C PRO A 85 -6.20 -13.02 0.93
N GLY A 86 -7.53 -13.09 1.04
CA GLY A 86 -8.27 -12.51 2.14
C GLY A 86 -8.94 -11.16 1.88
N VAL A 87 -8.96 -10.62 0.66
CA VAL A 87 -9.77 -9.43 0.37
C VAL A 87 -11.23 -9.86 0.21
N ASP A 88 -12.03 -9.65 1.25
CA ASP A 88 -13.43 -10.05 1.27
C ASP A 88 -14.33 -8.99 0.62
N GLU A 89 -14.01 -7.73 0.81
CA GLU A 89 -14.81 -6.59 0.37
C GLU A 89 -13.94 -5.39 -0.04
N TYR A 90 -14.54 -4.46 -0.76
CA TYR A 90 -13.88 -3.24 -1.19
C TYR A 90 -14.71 -2.00 -0.84
N THR A 91 -14.01 -0.94 -0.47
CA THR A 91 -14.60 0.35 -0.08
C THR A 91 -14.39 1.39 -1.20
N TYR A 92 -14.33 2.67 -0.86
CA TYR A 92 -13.93 3.71 -1.80
C TYR A 92 -12.40 3.82 -1.90
N GLY A 93 -11.78 2.83 -2.55
CA GLY A 93 -10.33 2.80 -2.79
C GLY A 93 -9.52 2.04 -1.75
N PHE A 94 -10.17 1.31 -0.83
CA PHE A 94 -9.48 0.42 0.11
C PHE A 94 -10.04 -1.00 0.01
N ALA A 95 -9.15 -1.98 0.12
CA ALA A 95 -9.51 -3.34 0.44
C ALA A 95 -9.94 -3.40 1.92
N TYR A 96 -10.93 -4.21 2.20
CA TYR A 96 -11.43 -4.46 3.55
C TYR A 96 -11.37 -5.95 3.85
N GLN A 97 -10.81 -6.30 4.99
CA GLN A 97 -10.60 -7.68 5.40
C GLN A 97 -10.97 -7.88 6.87
N GLN A 98 -11.37 -9.10 7.20
CA GLN A 98 -11.48 -9.58 8.58
C GLN A 98 -10.49 -10.73 8.79
N ILE A 99 -9.45 -10.49 9.56
CA ILE A 99 -8.42 -11.49 9.87
C ILE A 99 -8.47 -11.80 11.36
N ASN A 100 -8.89 -12.99 11.72
CA ASN A 100 -9.08 -13.42 13.12
C ASN A 100 -9.93 -12.43 13.94
N GLY A 101 -10.97 -11.86 13.34
CA GLY A 101 -11.84 -10.89 13.99
C GLY A 101 -11.26 -9.47 14.08
N VAL A 102 -10.09 -9.24 13.57
CA VAL A 102 -9.48 -7.90 13.46
C VAL A 102 -9.76 -7.32 12.08
N THR A 103 -10.36 -6.13 12.05
CA THR A 103 -10.56 -5.39 10.79
C THR A 103 -9.23 -4.83 10.29
N VAL A 104 -8.96 -5.07 9.03
CA VAL A 104 -7.84 -4.46 8.30
C VAL A 104 -8.39 -3.70 7.09
N VAL A 105 -8.01 -2.44 6.96
CA VAL A 105 -8.40 -1.58 5.83
C VAL A 105 -7.14 -1.02 5.20
N GLY A 106 -6.91 -1.34 3.95
CA GLY A 106 -5.66 -0.98 3.31
C GLY A 106 -5.69 -1.12 1.80
N HIS A 107 -4.55 -1.02 1.19
CA HIS A 107 -4.36 -1.33 -0.23
C HIS A 107 -2.92 -1.74 -0.50
N ASN A 108 -2.77 -2.67 -1.41
CA ASN A 108 -1.49 -3.03 -1.97
C ASN A 108 -1.36 -2.52 -3.41
N GLY A 109 -0.17 -2.61 -3.93
CA GLY A 109 0.08 -2.34 -5.35
C GLY A 109 1.52 -2.64 -5.71
N GLY A 110 1.75 -2.67 -7.02
CA GLY A 110 3.09 -2.86 -7.53
C GLY A 110 3.20 -2.47 -9.00
N THR A 111 4.39 -2.14 -9.37
CA THR A 111 4.88 -2.04 -10.74
C THR A 111 6.17 -2.85 -10.80
N PRO A 112 6.63 -3.27 -11.98
CA PRO A 112 7.89 -4.00 -12.04
C PRO A 112 8.98 -3.34 -11.19
N GLY A 113 9.60 -4.12 -10.30
CA GLY A 113 10.67 -3.68 -9.41
C GLY A 113 10.25 -2.87 -8.18
N TYR A 114 8.95 -2.59 -7.98
CA TYR A 114 8.46 -1.84 -6.83
C TYR A 114 7.13 -2.38 -6.35
N GLU A 115 7.02 -2.65 -5.06
CA GLU A 115 5.75 -3.08 -4.44
C GLU A 115 5.50 -2.26 -3.18
N GLY A 116 4.24 -2.08 -2.82
CA GLY A 116 3.84 -1.36 -1.62
C GLY A 116 2.54 -1.87 -1.02
N GLN A 117 2.47 -1.78 0.30
CA GLN A 117 1.28 -2.07 1.10
C GLN A 117 1.13 -1.01 2.19
N LEU A 118 -0.09 -0.56 2.39
CA LEU A 118 -0.52 0.21 3.55
C LEU A 118 -1.71 -0.51 4.17
N ASP A 119 -1.62 -0.86 5.46
CA ASP A 119 -2.70 -1.45 6.23
C ASP A 119 -2.96 -0.65 7.50
N ILE A 120 -4.20 -0.33 7.73
CA ILE A 120 -4.71 0.34 8.93
C ILE A 120 -5.52 -0.69 9.71
N TYR A 121 -5.26 -0.78 11.01
CA TYR A 121 -5.95 -1.65 11.97
C TYR A 121 -6.78 -0.78 12.92
N PRO A 122 -8.02 -0.39 12.56
CA PRO A 122 -8.77 0.63 13.30
C PRO A 122 -9.04 0.27 14.77
N SER A 123 -9.23 -1.01 15.07
CA SER A 123 -9.54 -1.48 16.43
C SER A 123 -8.34 -1.47 17.37
N THR A 124 -7.11 -1.57 16.83
CA THR A 124 -5.87 -1.63 17.62
C THR A 124 -5.04 -0.35 17.53
N GLY A 125 -5.35 0.51 16.54
CA GLY A 125 -4.61 1.74 16.28
C GLY A 125 -3.27 1.54 15.58
N TYR A 126 -2.94 0.33 15.15
CA TYR A 126 -1.73 0.07 14.39
C TYR A 126 -1.87 0.48 12.93
N VAL A 127 -0.75 0.84 12.34
CA VAL A 127 -0.60 1.05 10.90
C VAL A 127 0.64 0.29 10.46
N ALA A 128 0.51 -0.52 9.42
CA ALA A 128 1.62 -1.19 8.79
C ALA A 128 1.87 -0.61 7.40
N VAL A 129 3.12 -0.30 7.11
CA VAL A 129 3.55 0.17 5.78
C VAL A 129 4.76 -0.63 5.36
N VAL A 130 4.65 -1.27 4.21
CA VAL A 130 5.77 -1.98 3.58
C VAL A 130 5.98 -1.40 2.18
N LEU A 131 7.19 -0.98 1.89
CA LEU A 131 7.61 -0.57 0.56
C LEU A 131 8.85 -1.38 0.20
N THR A 132 8.84 -2.02 -0.95
CA THR A 132 9.97 -2.79 -1.45
C THR A 132 10.40 -2.30 -2.83
N ASN A 133 11.66 -2.47 -3.12
CA ASN A 133 12.26 -2.13 -4.39
C ASN A 133 12.69 -3.37 -5.19
N GLN A 134 12.00 -4.49 -4.95
CA GLN A 134 12.24 -5.76 -5.62
C GLN A 134 10.95 -6.56 -5.72
N ASP A 135 10.70 -7.16 -6.87
CA ASP A 135 9.54 -8.04 -7.09
C ASP A 135 9.49 -9.22 -6.12
N ASN A 136 8.28 -9.59 -5.71
CA ASN A 136 7.97 -10.75 -4.88
C ASN A 136 8.56 -10.73 -3.46
N THR A 137 8.84 -9.55 -2.91
CA THR A 137 9.41 -9.43 -1.55
C THR A 137 8.45 -8.83 -0.53
N MET A 138 7.38 -8.20 -0.97
CA MET A 138 6.39 -7.58 -0.08
C MET A 138 5.55 -8.61 0.69
N ILE A 139 5.04 -9.61 0.01
CA ILE A 139 4.04 -10.55 0.57
C ILE A 139 4.53 -11.25 1.86
N PRO A 140 5.75 -11.81 1.95
CA PRO A 140 6.22 -12.42 3.18
C PRO A 140 6.27 -11.46 4.37
N ALA A 141 6.60 -10.17 4.13
CA ALA A 141 6.63 -9.15 5.17
C ALA A 141 5.21 -8.83 5.66
N ILE A 142 4.24 -8.70 4.74
CA ILE A 142 2.85 -8.46 5.08
C ILE A 142 2.26 -9.62 5.87
N GLN A 143 2.40 -10.85 5.40
CA GLN A 143 1.91 -12.04 6.10
C GLN A 143 2.46 -12.13 7.53
N ARG A 144 3.74 -11.81 7.72
CA ARG A 144 4.33 -11.80 9.06
C ARG A 144 3.75 -10.68 9.94
N THR A 145 3.52 -9.52 9.36
CA THR A 145 2.91 -8.37 10.08
C THR A 145 1.47 -8.68 10.48
N GLU A 146 0.68 -9.21 9.57
CA GLU A 146 -0.70 -9.66 9.85
C GLU A 146 -0.74 -10.67 10.97
N ALA A 147 0.10 -11.73 10.89
CA ALA A 147 0.19 -12.74 11.92
C ALA A 147 0.48 -12.16 13.32
N LEU A 148 1.38 -11.19 13.40
CA LEU A 148 1.73 -10.55 14.66
C LEU A 148 0.62 -9.64 15.20
N LEU A 149 -0.10 -8.95 14.33
CA LEU A 149 -1.12 -7.96 14.73
C LEU A 149 -2.50 -8.56 14.91
N THR A 150 -2.76 -9.74 14.33
CA THR A 150 -4.07 -10.43 14.41
C THR A 150 -4.03 -11.72 15.22
N GLY A 151 -2.86 -12.13 15.71
CA GLY A 151 -2.71 -13.31 16.55
C GLY A 151 -2.84 -14.65 15.81
N SER A 152 -2.43 -14.69 14.53
CA SER A 152 -2.47 -15.90 13.68
C SER A 152 -1.12 -16.63 13.62
#